data_586ae5dbad071fc03dda01843117df99
#
_entry.id   586ae5dbad071fc03dda01843117df99
#
_cell.length_a   1.000
_cell.length_b   1.000
_cell.length_c   1.000
_cell.angle_alpha   90.00
_cell.angle_beta   90.00
_cell.angle_gamma   90.00
#
_symmetry.space_group_name_H-M   'P 1'
#
loop_
_entity.id
_entity.type
_entity.pdbx_description
1 polymer ?
#
loop_
_entity_poly.entity_id
_entity_poly.type
_entity_poly.pdbx_seq_one_letter_code
_entity_poly.pdbx_strand_id
1 'polypeptide(L)'
;MSSVLPFPMTAIAAMARNRVIGRGGAIPWHLPEDFRWFKRTTSGHVVVMGRRTFESLGRPLPNRENVVLSRGGSVEGVTTLRDLRELPLPPPGQRVFLIGGAEIYARYLPECTEVLLTVLPGDVEGDTYMPEFEHLFPPAEIVMETAEFRVWRYAKQ
;
A
#
# COMPACT_ATOMS: atom_id res chain seq x y z
N MET A 1 5.43 -25.26 1.56
CA MET A 1 5.44 -24.41 1.60
C MET A 1 4.63 -23.34 1.39
N SER A 2 3.67 -23.15 2.06
CA SER A 2 2.79 -22.06 1.90
C SER A 2 3.45 -20.75 2.30
N SER A 3 3.32 -19.74 1.43
CA SER A 3 3.74 -18.41 1.76
C SER A 3 2.58 -17.55 2.27
N VAL A 4 1.42 -18.17 2.49
CA VAL A 4 0.23 -17.44 2.92
C VAL A 4 0.42 -16.88 4.32
N LEU A 5 0.10 -15.60 4.48
CA LEU A 5 0.16 -14.94 5.78
C LEU A 5 -1.02 -15.41 6.65
N PRO A 6 -0.85 -15.40 7.99
CA PRO A 6 -1.92 -15.85 8.89
C PRO A 6 -3.05 -14.84 9.05
N PHE A 7 -3.04 -13.74 8.32
CA PHE A 7 -4.08 -12.71 8.34
C PHE A 7 -4.30 -12.21 6.91
N PRO A 8 -5.51 -11.74 6.59
CA PRO A 8 -5.75 -11.12 5.28
C PRO A 8 -5.04 -9.78 5.21
N MET A 9 -4.54 -9.44 4.03
CA MET A 9 -3.84 -8.18 3.83
C MET A 9 -4.35 -7.50 2.57
N THR A 10 -4.58 -6.19 2.68
CA THR A 10 -5.00 -5.35 1.58
C THR A 10 -3.85 -4.44 1.18
N ALA A 11 -3.47 -4.46 -0.09
CA ALA A 11 -2.58 -3.43 -0.61
C ALA A 11 -3.44 -2.21 -0.97
N ILE A 12 -2.95 -1.02 -0.64
CA ILE A 12 -3.61 0.22 -1.02
C ILE A 12 -2.56 1.09 -1.71
N ALA A 13 -2.88 1.56 -2.91
CA ALA A 13 -1.92 2.25 -3.76
C ALA A 13 -2.61 3.23 -4.68
N ALA A 14 -1.83 4.17 -5.21
CA ALA A 14 -2.28 5.08 -6.25
C ALA A 14 -1.23 5.08 -7.35
N MET A 15 -1.68 5.00 -8.61
CA MET A 15 -0.77 5.05 -9.75
C MET A 15 -1.38 5.87 -10.87
N ALA A 16 -0.50 6.43 -11.73
CA ALA A 16 -0.94 7.03 -12.98
C ALA A 16 -1.30 5.92 -13.99
N ARG A 17 -1.94 6.31 -15.08
CA ARG A 17 -2.32 5.36 -16.13
C ARG A 17 -1.12 4.55 -16.64
N ASN A 18 0.07 5.18 -16.70
CA ASN A 18 1.30 4.52 -17.13
C ASN A 18 2.04 3.82 -15.98
N ARG A 19 1.35 3.56 -14.86
CA ARG A 19 1.80 2.80 -13.70
C ARG A 19 2.84 3.53 -12.83
N VAL A 20 3.09 4.80 -13.04
CA VAL A 20 4.00 5.57 -12.18
C VAL A 20 3.39 5.73 -10.79
N ILE A 21 4.19 5.43 -9.76
CA ILE A 21 3.80 5.62 -8.36
C ILE A 21 4.76 6.54 -7.61
N GLY A 22 5.87 6.93 -8.23
CA GLY A 22 6.84 7.80 -7.58
C GLY A 22 7.78 8.48 -8.53
N ARG A 23 8.34 9.60 -8.07
CA ARG A 23 9.35 10.36 -8.77
C ARG A 23 10.27 11.00 -7.74
N GLY A 24 11.55 10.65 -7.77
CA GLY A 24 12.52 11.21 -6.84
C GLY A 24 12.20 10.95 -5.38
N GLY A 25 11.57 9.80 -5.06
CA GLY A 25 11.23 9.44 -3.70
C GLY A 25 9.91 10.01 -3.20
N ALA A 26 9.15 10.69 -4.04
CA ALA A 26 7.88 11.30 -3.66
C ALA A 26 6.78 10.92 -4.64
N ILE A 27 5.53 11.08 -4.22
CA ILE A 27 4.37 10.92 -5.09
C ILE A 27 4.31 12.15 -6.00
N PRO A 28 4.28 11.96 -7.34
CA PRO A 28 4.44 13.10 -8.26
C PRO A 28 3.17 13.92 -8.51
N TRP A 29 2.11 13.69 -7.77
CA TRP A 29 0.87 14.47 -7.90
C TRP A 29 0.36 14.86 -6.52
N HIS A 30 -0.58 15.81 -6.51
CA HIS A 30 -1.22 16.22 -5.26
C HIS A 30 -2.73 16.17 -5.48
N LEU A 31 -3.36 15.16 -4.87
CA LEU A 31 -4.80 14.93 -4.95
C LEU A 31 -5.37 14.83 -3.54
N PRO A 32 -5.85 15.95 -2.98
CA PRO A 32 -6.35 15.95 -1.59
C PRO A 32 -7.46 14.92 -1.35
N GLU A 33 -8.31 14.67 -2.33
CA GLU A 33 -9.38 13.71 -2.17
C GLU A 33 -8.87 12.28 -2.08
N ASP A 34 -7.80 11.95 -2.80
CA ASP A 34 -7.16 10.63 -2.69
C ASP A 34 -6.49 10.48 -1.33
N PHE A 35 -5.83 11.52 -0.83
CA PHE A 35 -5.25 11.49 0.50
C PHE A 35 -6.31 11.31 1.58
N ARG A 36 -7.47 11.95 1.45
CA ARG A 36 -8.58 11.76 2.38
C ARG A 36 -9.14 10.35 2.31
N TRP A 37 -9.25 9.79 1.12
CA TRP A 37 -9.66 8.40 0.91
C TRP A 37 -8.71 7.44 1.63
N PHE A 38 -7.41 7.63 1.42
CA PHE A 38 -6.36 6.81 2.06
C PHE A 38 -6.47 6.91 3.58
N LYS A 39 -6.56 8.12 4.11
CA LYS A 39 -6.65 8.34 5.54
C LYS A 39 -7.89 7.69 6.14
N ARG A 40 -9.04 7.87 5.50
CA ARG A 40 -10.31 7.28 5.96
C ARG A 40 -10.23 5.76 5.99
N THR A 41 -9.64 5.19 4.96
CA THR A 41 -9.59 3.74 4.78
C THR A 41 -8.64 3.09 5.77
N THR A 42 -7.51 3.72 6.07
CA THR A 42 -6.46 3.11 6.89
C THR A 42 -6.51 3.51 8.37
N SER A 43 -7.24 4.55 8.74
CA SER A 43 -7.29 5.01 10.15
C SER A 43 -7.82 3.92 11.07
N GLY A 44 -7.15 3.74 12.20
CA GLY A 44 -7.50 2.72 13.18
C GLY A 44 -6.95 1.34 12.86
N HIS A 45 -6.18 1.21 11.80
CA HIS A 45 -5.67 -0.08 11.33
C HIS A 45 -4.14 -0.11 11.33
N VAL A 46 -3.57 -1.23 10.89
CA VAL A 46 -2.13 -1.43 10.77
C VAL A 46 -1.70 -1.03 9.36
N VAL A 47 -0.67 -0.21 9.24
CA VAL A 47 -0.07 0.13 7.95
C VAL A 47 1.35 -0.41 7.90
N VAL A 48 1.67 -1.12 6.83
CA VAL A 48 2.97 -1.75 6.61
C VAL A 48 3.64 -1.09 5.42
N MET A 49 4.89 -0.67 5.60
CA MET A 49 5.62 0.05 4.57
C MET A 49 7.09 -0.33 4.59
N GLY A 50 7.77 -0.06 3.48
CA GLY A 50 9.21 -0.17 3.42
C GLY A 50 9.87 1.03 4.09
N ARG A 51 11.16 0.88 4.39
CA ARG A 51 11.91 1.92 5.09
C ARG A 51 11.95 3.23 4.32
N ARG A 52 12.14 3.17 2.99
CA ARG A 52 12.19 4.39 2.18
C ARG A 52 10.87 5.16 2.20
N THR A 53 9.75 4.44 2.21
CA THR A 53 8.44 5.07 2.31
C THR A 53 8.31 5.78 3.66
N PHE A 54 8.75 5.14 4.73
CA PHE A 54 8.71 5.78 6.04
C PHE A 54 9.59 7.03 6.09
N GLU A 55 10.79 6.95 5.53
CA GLU A 55 11.69 8.11 5.47
C GLU A 55 11.07 9.26 4.67
N SER A 56 10.38 8.94 3.60
CA SER A 56 9.67 9.94 2.79
C SER A 56 8.53 10.60 3.55
N LEU A 57 7.82 9.84 4.38
CA LEU A 57 6.75 10.40 5.22
C LEU A 57 7.31 11.31 6.32
N GLY A 58 8.51 11.00 6.82
CA GLY A 58 9.18 11.79 7.83
C GLY A 58 8.72 11.55 9.26
N ARG A 59 7.56 10.91 9.45
CA ARG A 59 7.00 10.60 10.77
C ARG A 59 5.94 9.51 10.63
N PRO A 60 5.60 8.81 11.73
CA PRO A 60 4.52 7.83 11.69
C PRO A 60 3.19 8.46 11.31
N LEU A 61 2.36 7.70 10.59
CA LEU A 61 1.01 8.13 10.28
C LEU A 61 0.16 8.10 11.56
N PRO A 62 -0.53 9.19 11.90
CA PRO A 62 -1.31 9.23 13.14
C PRO A 62 -2.53 8.31 13.09
N ASN A 63 -2.95 7.85 14.26
CA ASN A 63 -4.12 6.98 14.42
C ASN A 63 -4.02 5.65 13.68
N ARG A 64 -2.80 5.15 13.49
CA ARG A 64 -2.54 3.87 12.84
C ARG A 64 -1.34 3.23 13.51
N GLU A 65 -1.30 1.91 13.50
CA GLU A 65 -0.09 1.23 13.92
C GLU A 65 0.87 1.15 12.73
N ASN A 66 2.02 1.80 12.84
CA ASN A 66 3.00 1.86 11.77
C ASN A 66 4.01 0.74 11.91
N VAL A 67 4.14 -0.07 10.87
CA VAL A 67 5.10 -1.17 10.81
C VAL A 67 6.00 -0.93 9.62
N VAL A 68 7.31 -0.91 9.86
CA VAL A 68 8.30 -0.69 8.81
C VAL A 68 9.08 -1.98 8.59
N LEU A 69 9.16 -2.39 7.34
CA LEU A 69 9.97 -3.54 6.94
C LEU A 69 11.36 -3.03 6.59
N SER A 70 12.37 -3.54 7.31
CA SER A 70 13.74 -3.10 7.10
C SER A 70 14.72 -4.23 7.38
N ARG A 71 15.67 -4.42 6.47
CA ARG A 71 16.76 -5.37 6.68
C ARG A 71 17.95 -4.71 7.39
N GLY A 72 17.98 -3.39 7.44
CA GLY A 72 19.10 -2.61 7.96
C GLY A 72 19.01 -2.28 9.45
N GLY A 73 18.14 -2.96 10.19
CA GLY A 73 17.99 -2.74 11.62
C GLY A 73 16.79 -1.90 11.97
N SER A 74 16.66 -1.61 13.27
CA SER A 74 15.49 -0.93 13.81
C SER A 74 15.39 0.51 13.32
N VAL A 75 14.15 0.96 13.16
CA VAL A 75 13.81 2.34 12.84
C VAL A 75 13.14 2.93 14.06
N GLU A 76 13.66 4.05 14.52
CA GLU A 76 13.19 4.68 15.76
C GLU A 76 11.73 5.14 15.64
N GLY A 77 10.95 4.91 16.68
CA GLY A 77 9.59 5.41 16.78
C GLY A 77 8.53 4.53 16.17
N VAL A 78 8.91 3.40 15.56
CA VAL A 78 7.95 2.50 14.91
C VAL A 78 8.34 1.05 15.16
N THR A 79 7.38 0.15 14.98
CA THR A 79 7.66 -1.29 14.96
C THR A 79 8.45 -1.60 13.69
N THR A 80 9.58 -2.26 13.84
CA THR A 80 10.44 -2.63 12.71
C THR A 80 10.54 -4.15 12.63
N LEU A 81 10.26 -4.69 11.45
CA LEU A 81 10.33 -6.14 11.19
C LEU A 81 11.16 -6.36 9.93
N ARG A 82 11.71 -7.56 9.81
CA ARG A 82 12.42 -7.97 8.60
C ARG A 82 11.48 -8.60 7.58
N ASP A 83 10.41 -9.24 8.07
CA ASP A 83 9.46 -9.95 7.22
C ASP A 83 8.08 -9.84 7.84
N LEU A 84 7.06 -9.75 7.00
CA LEU A 84 5.67 -9.68 7.46
C LEU A 84 5.24 -10.90 8.25
N ARG A 85 5.91 -12.02 8.10
CA ARG A 85 5.61 -13.22 8.89
C ARG A 85 5.91 -13.03 10.35
N GLU A 86 6.70 -12.02 10.70
CA GLU A 86 6.97 -11.66 12.10
C GLU A 86 5.86 -10.83 12.74
N LEU A 87 4.93 -10.33 11.93
CA LEU A 87 3.84 -9.49 12.46
C LEU A 87 2.83 -10.37 13.19
N PRO A 88 2.53 -10.07 14.47
CA PRO A 88 1.50 -10.79 15.20
C PRO A 88 0.13 -10.57 14.56
N LEU A 89 -0.80 -11.49 14.80
CA LEU A 89 -2.17 -11.31 14.36
C LEU A 89 -2.70 -9.98 14.89
N PRO A 90 -3.32 -9.16 14.04
CA PRO A 90 -3.91 -7.91 14.52
C PRO A 90 -5.11 -8.20 15.42
N PRO A 91 -5.44 -7.28 16.35
CA PRO A 91 -6.64 -7.43 17.15
C PRO A 91 -7.89 -7.51 16.28
N PRO A 92 -8.97 -8.15 16.78
CA PRO A 92 -10.23 -8.21 16.03
C PRO A 92 -10.68 -6.82 15.58
N GLY A 93 -11.13 -6.72 14.33
CA GLY A 93 -11.60 -5.47 13.76
C GLY A 93 -10.51 -4.62 13.14
N GLN A 94 -9.24 -4.94 13.36
CA GLN A 94 -8.14 -4.23 12.71
C GLN A 94 -7.71 -4.96 11.45
N ARG A 95 -7.50 -4.18 10.39
CA ARG A 95 -7.02 -4.70 9.11
C ARG A 95 -5.55 -4.37 8.94
N VAL A 96 -4.90 -5.08 8.02
CA VAL A 96 -3.49 -4.83 7.68
C VAL A 96 -3.44 -4.28 6.26
N PHE A 97 -2.87 -3.09 6.11
CA PHE A 97 -2.74 -2.43 4.81
C PHE A 97 -1.27 -2.32 4.42
N LEU A 98 -0.97 -2.77 3.20
CA LEU A 98 0.36 -2.65 2.61
C LEU A 98 0.37 -1.34 1.82
N ILE A 99 1.25 -0.39 2.19
CA ILE A 99 1.18 0.96 1.62
C ILE A 99 2.40 1.36 0.77
N GLY A 100 3.30 0.44 0.51
CA GLY A 100 4.38 0.67 -0.46
C GLY A 100 5.77 0.62 0.14
N GLY A 101 6.79 0.92 -0.58
CA GLY A 101 6.79 1.25 -2.01
C GLY A 101 6.89 0.07 -2.97
N ALA A 102 7.46 0.34 -4.15
CA ALA A 102 7.49 -0.63 -5.23
C ALA A 102 8.08 -1.98 -4.85
N GLU A 103 9.19 -2.00 -4.12
CA GLU A 103 9.82 -3.25 -3.69
C GLU A 103 8.91 -4.05 -2.76
N ILE A 104 8.21 -3.36 -1.87
CA ILE A 104 7.30 -3.99 -0.93
C ILE A 104 6.08 -4.53 -1.66
N TYR A 105 5.53 -3.77 -2.62
CA TYR A 105 4.45 -4.27 -3.45
C TYR A 105 4.88 -5.49 -4.24
N ALA A 106 6.06 -5.45 -4.87
CA ALA A 106 6.56 -6.58 -5.66
C ALA A 106 6.68 -7.84 -4.81
N ARG A 107 7.13 -7.68 -3.57
CA ARG A 107 7.35 -8.82 -2.68
C ARG A 107 6.06 -9.41 -2.15
N TYR A 108 5.08 -8.57 -1.79
CA TYR A 108 3.92 -9.03 -1.02
C TYR A 108 2.58 -8.97 -1.75
N LEU A 109 2.49 -8.36 -2.94
CA LEU A 109 1.22 -8.38 -3.69
C LEU A 109 0.69 -9.78 -3.93
N PRO A 110 1.54 -10.78 -4.23
CA PRO A 110 1.03 -12.15 -4.41
C PRO A 110 0.37 -12.73 -3.15
N GLU A 111 0.69 -12.20 -1.99
CA GLU A 111 0.13 -12.67 -0.72
C GLU A 111 -1.04 -11.81 -0.25
N CYS A 112 -1.37 -10.74 -0.93
CA CYS A 112 -2.52 -9.91 -0.60
C CYS A 112 -3.81 -10.60 -1.00
N THR A 113 -4.86 -10.41 -0.20
CA THR A 113 -6.19 -10.91 -0.53
C THR A 113 -7.00 -9.86 -1.28
N GLU A 114 -6.57 -8.60 -1.22
CA GLU A 114 -7.28 -7.49 -1.80
C GLU A 114 -6.31 -6.39 -2.21
N VAL A 115 -6.62 -5.68 -3.29
CA VAL A 115 -5.89 -4.49 -3.69
C VAL A 115 -6.89 -3.37 -3.94
N LEU A 116 -6.69 -2.23 -3.30
CA LEU A 116 -7.44 -1.01 -3.56
C LEU A 116 -6.51 -0.07 -4.32
N LEU A 117 -6.81 0.16 -5.57
CA LEU A 117 -5.90 0.89 -6.47
C LEU A 117 -6.58 2.12 -7.03
N THR A 118 -6.05 3.29 -6.67
CA THR A 118 -6.43 4.55 -7.28
C THR A 118 -5.68 4.70 -8.61
N VAL A 119 -6.39 4.98 -9.69
CA VAL A 119 -5.79 5.17 -11.01
C VAL A 119 -6.17 6.55 -11.54
N LEU A 120 -5.15 7.35 -11.84
CA LEU A 120 -5.32 8.65 -12.49
C LEU A 120 -5.55 8.44 -13.99
N PRO A 121 -6.34 9.30 -14.65
CA PRO A 121 -6.69 9.09 -16.06
C PRO A 121 -5.56 9.39 -17.04
N GLY A 122 -4.46 10.01 -16.60
CA GLY A 122 -3.37 10.39 -17.49
C GLY A 122 -2.05 9.76 -17.12
N ASP A 123 -1.09 9.93 -18.03
CA ASP A 123 0.28 9.52 -17.79
C ASP A 123 1.00 10.58 -16.98
N VAL A 124 1.96 10.14 -16.15
CA VAL A 124 2.75 11.02 -15.31
C VAL A 124 4.22 10.62 -15.47
N GLU A 125 5.09 11.62 -15.51
CA GLU A 125 6.52 11.39 -15.52
C GLU A 125 6.99 10.89 -14.15
N GLY A 126 7.77 9.83 -14.12
CA GLY A 126 8.28 9.29 -12.89
C GLY A 126 9.33 8.22 -13.11
N ASP A 127 9.88 7.73 -12.01
CA ASP A 127 10.98 6.75 -12.03
C ASP A 127 10.63 5.46 -11.28
N THR A 128 9.48 5.42 -10.63
CA THR A 128 9.05 4.26 -9.83
C THR A 128 7.67 3.82 -10.30
N TYR A 129 7.51 2.52 -10.51
CA TYR A 129 6.33 1.97 -11.17
C TYR A 129 5.68 0.88 -10.31
N MET A 130 4.35 0.80 -10.41
CA MET A 130 3.60 -0.28 -9.77
C MET A 130 3.91 -1.60 -10.46
N PRO A 131 4.33 -2.64 -9.71
CA PRO A 131 4.51 -3.97 -10.30
C PRO A 131 3.19 -4.49 -10.86
N GLU A 132 3.27 -5.33 -11.88
CA GLU A 132 2.08 -5.96 -12.43
C GLU A 132 1.57 -7.00 -11.44
N PHE A 133 0.27 -6.97 -11.18
CA PHE A 133 -0.37 -7.88 -10.22
C PHE A 133 -1.76 -8.31 -10.67
N GLU A 134 -2.30 -7.64 -11.67
CA GLU A 134 -3.71 -7.80 -12.06
C GLU A 134 -4.05 -9.24 -12.44
N HIS A 135 -3.07 -9.94 -13.03
CA HIS A 135 -3.25 -11.35 -13.42
C HIS A 135 -3.43 -12.29 -12.22
N LEU A 136 -3.13 -11.83 -11.01
CA LEU A 136 -3.27 -12.63 -9.79
C LEU A 136 -4.69 -12.60 -9.23
N PHE A 137 -5.53 -11.75 -9.76
CA PHE A 137 -6.88 -11.48 -9.22
C PHE A 137 -7.94 -11.63 -10.28
N PRO A 138 -9.20 -11.93 -9.88
CA PRO A 138 -10.34 -11.80 -10.78
C PRO A 138 -10.50 -10.34 -11.24
N PRO A 139 -11.33 -10.09 -12.28
CA PRO A 139 -11.57 -8.73 -12.73
C PRO A 139 -12.01 -7.81 -11.60
N ALA A 140 -11.53 -6.56 -11.63
CA ALA A 140 -11.78 -5.58 -10.60
C ALA A 140 -13.14 -4.91 -10.78
N GLU A 141 -13.59 -4.27 -9.69
CA GLU A 141 -14.78 -3.42 -9.72
C GLU A 141 -14.39 -2.01 -9.28
N ILE A 142 -15.14 -1.01 -9.76
CA ILE A 142 -14.94 0.37 -9.32
C ILE A 142 -15.68 0.55 -8.01
N VAL A 143 -14.96 1.00 -6.96
CA VAL A 143 -15.56 1.23 -5.64
C VAL A 143 -15.69 2.71 -5.32
N MET A 144 -15.01 3.57 -6.08
CA MET A 144 -15.12 5.01 -5.92
C MET A 144 -14.72 5.68 -7.24
N GLU A 145 -15.38 6.75 -7.59
CA GLU A 145 -15.06 7.50 -8.81
C GLU A 145 -15.22 8.99 -8.55
N THR A 146 -14.24 9.76 -8.99
CA THR A 146 -14.27 11.21 -8.94
C THR A 146 -13.94 11.75 -10.32
N ALA A 147 -13.97 13.07 -10.49
CA ALA A 147 -13.55 13.69 -11.75
C ALA A 147 -12.07 13.46 -12.04
N GLU A 148 -11.28 13.18 -11.03
CA GLU A 148 -9.82 13.13 -11.14
C GLU A 148 -9.23 11.73 -11.08
N PHE A 149 -9.98 10.73 -10.59
CA PHE A 149 -9.46 9.37 -10.46
C PHE A 149 -10.58 8.36 -10.23
N ARG A 150 -10.23 7.07 -10.39
CA ARG A 150 -11.08 5.94 -10.03
C ARG A 150 -10.33 5.07 -9.04
N VAL A 151 -11.06 4.47 -8.09
CA VAL A 151 -10.51 3.47 -7.18
C VAL A 151 -11.07 2.12 -7.58
N TRP A 152 -10.17 1.21 -7.92
CA TRP A 152 -10.50 -0.16 -8.31
C TRP A 152 -10.24 -1.11 -7.16
N ARG A 153 -11.13 -2.06 -6.98
CA ARG A 153 -10.95 -3.12 -5.99
C ARG A 153 -10.73 -4.45 -6.67
N TYR A 154 -9.59 -5.05 -6.40
CA TYR A 154 -9.24 -6.40 -6.82
C TYR A 154 -9.33 -7.28 -5.59
N ALA A 155 -10.06 -8.39 -5.65
CA ALA A 155 -10.20 -9.27 -4.49
C ALA A 155 -10.12 -10.72 -4.92
N LYS A 156 -9.34 -11.51 -4.17
CA LYS A 156 -9.30 -12.96 -4.35
C LYS A 156 -10.53 -13.58 -3.72
N GLN A 157 -10.96 -14.69 -4.29
CA GLN A 157 -12.10 -15.42 -3.77
C GLN A 157 -11.69 -16.47 -2.76
#